data_0a5591e29ac18c3f9b011cb40065a17e
#
_entry.id   0a5591e29ac18c3f9b011cb40065a17e
#
_cell.length_a   1.000
_cell.length_b   1.000
_cell.length_c   1.000
_cell.angle_alpha   90.00
_cell.angle_beta   90.00
_cell.angle_gamma   90.00
#
_symmetry.space_group_name_H-M   'P 1'
#
loop_
_entity.id
_entity.type
_entity.pdbx_description
1 polymer ?
#
loop_
_entity_poly.entity_id
_entity_poly.type
_entity_poly.pdbx_seq_one_letter_code
_entity_poly.pdbx_strand_id
1 'polypeptide(L)'
;IAAGVITTNADNAMMHTSDNRTTLIYNDWGDHRIGADIINYMNGYNDPRREKMFTTVTLVENGQEIQGYAGIRIGINVTSKAQAVSSYSNMRVTGTDPYLWMNAAEATFLRAEYELRWGSAETAGTLYEQAVTLSFEERGADNVKGYLSDATSTPAAYKDPLNKHSMASPQ
;
A
#
# COMPACT_ATOMS: atom_id res chain seq x y z
N ILE A 1 -1.51 15.22 22.84
CA ILE A 1 -1.43 14.48 21.53
C ILE A 1 -2.81 14.40 20.86
N ALA A 2 -3.92 14.43 21.59
CA ALA A 2 -5.26 14.28 21.00
C ALA A 2 -5.74 15.46 20.14
N ALA A 3 -5.20 16.67 20.33
CA ALA A 3 -5.56 17.84 19.54
C ALA A 3 -4.55 18.04 18.40
N GLY A 4 -5.02 17.97 17.16
CA GLY A 4 -4.21 18.22 15.97
C GLY A 4 -3.58 16.98 15.33
N VAL A 5 -4.08 15.78 15.65
CA VAL A 5 -3.65 14.52 14.99
C VAL A 5 -4.51 14.30 13.75
N ILE A 6 -3.90 13.83 12.68
CA ILE A 6 -4.60 13.36 11.47
C ILE A 6 -5.38 12.09 11.87
N THR A 7 -6.70 12.14 11.82
CA THR A 7 -7.59 11.04 12.29
C THR A 7 -8.51 10.49 11.19
N THR A 8 -8.80 11.31 10.20
CA THR A 8 -9.67 10.96 9.06
C THR A 8 -9.00 11.34 7.75
N ASN A 9 -9.44 10.78 6.64
CA ASN A 9 -8.90 11.14 5.32
C ASN A 9 -9.12 12.61 4.93
N ALA A 10 -10.06 13.31 5.58
CA ALA A 10 -10.24 14.74 5.42
C ALA A 10 -9.10 15.57 6.04
N ASP A 11 -8.38 15.00 6.99
CA ASP A 11 -7.25 15.63 7.69
C ASP A 11 -5.91 15.37 6.98
N ASN A 12 -5.88 14.62 5.89
CA ASN A 12 -4.66 14.26 5.18
C ASN A 12 -3.84 15.50 4.81
N ALA A 13 -2.56 15.49 5.17
CA ALA A 13 -1.64 16.55 4.80
C ALA A 13 -1.26 16.41 3.32
N MET A 14 -1.89 17.21 2.48
CA MET A 14 -1.72 17.18 1.03
C MET A 14 -1.40 18.56 0.47
N MET A 15 -0.55 18.59 -0.55
CA MET A 15 -0.34 19.77 -1.38
C MET A 15 -1.03 19.57 -2.72
N HIS A 16 -2.12 20.31 -2.93
CA HIS A 16 -2.84 20.29 -4.20
C HIS A 16 -2.02 20.97 -5.30
N THR A 17 -2.07 20.41 -6.48
CA THR A 17 -1.35 20.92 -7.65
C THR A 17 -2.18 20.70 -8.91
N SER A 18 -1.97 21.52 -9.92
CA SER A 18 -2.47 21.31 -11.28
C SER A 18 -1.42 20.67 -12.20
N ASP A 19 -0.19 20.49 -11.70
CA ASP A 19 0.94 19.90 -12.44
C ASP A 19 1.75 19.02 -11.48
N ASN A 20 1.28 17.80 -11.27
CA ASN A 20 2.01 16.82 -10.48
C ASN A 20 3.20 16.28 -11.28
N ARG A 21 4.39 16.77 -10.99
CA ARG A 21 5.62 16.46 -11.71
C ARG A 21 6.07 15.00 -11.56
N THR A 22 5.49 14.21 -10.65
CA THR A 22 5.77 12.77 -10.60
C THR A 22 5.27 12.04 -11.85
N THR A 23 4.31 12.61 -12.59
CA THR A 23 3.89 12.10 -13.89
C THR A 23 5.04 12.01 -14.89
N LEU A 24 5.97 12.95 -14.86
CA LEU A 24 7.17 12.92 -15.72
C LEU A 24 7.97 11.64 -15.50
N ILE A 25 8.17 11.25 -14.25
CA ILE A 25 8.97 10.09 -13.87
C ILE A 25 8.29 8.80 -14.32
N TYR A 26 7.00 8.68 -14.04
CA TYR A 26 6.25 7.43 -14.26
C TYR A 26 5.68 7.32 -15.68
N ASN A 27 5.17 8.40 -16.25
CA ASN A 27 4.44 8.37 -17.52
C ASN A 27 5.31 8.84 -18.69
N ASP A 28 5.92 10.02 -18.59
CA ASP A 28 6.60 10.64 -19.73
C ASP A 28 8.00 10.06 -19.94
N TRP A 29 8.84 10.10 -18.91
CA TRP A 29 10.15 9.45 -19.00
C TRP A 29 10.03 7.93 -18.94
N GLY A 30 9.16 7.42 -18.05
CA GLY A 30 8.92 5.99 -17.93
C GLY A 30 10.13 5.18 -17.49
N ASP A 31 11.08 5.80 -16.79
CA ASP A 31 12.33 5.17 -16.34
C ASP A 31 12.17 4.41 -15.03
N HIS A 32 11.10 4.67 -14.31
CA HIS A 32 10.79 4.03 -13.03
C HIS A 32 9.67 3.00 -13.19
N ARG A 33 9.77 1.94 -12.41
CA ARG A 33 8.75 0.90 -12.28
C ARG A 33 8.58 0.55 -10.83
N ILE A 34 7.45 -0.05 -10.50
CA ILE A 34 7.13 -0.44 -9.13
C ILE A 34 8.05 -1.58 -8.71
N GLY A 35 8.59 -1.50 -7.49
CA GLY A 35 9.45 -2.53 -6.93
C GLY A 35 8.71 -3.86 -6.70
N ALA A 36 9.43 -4.97 -6.83
CA ALA A 36 8.86 -6.31 -6.68
C ALA A 36 8.29 -6.54 -5.28
N ASP A 37 8.88 -5.93 -4.25
CA ASP A 37 8.50 -6.17 -2.87
C ASP A 37 7.04 -5.79 -2.62
N ILE A 38 6.63 -4.56 -2.95
CA ILE A 38 5.25 -4.13 -2.75
C ILE A 38 4.27 -4.92 -3.62
N ILE A 39 4.61 -5.21 -4.88
CA ILE A 39 3.74 -5.98 -5.76
C ILE A 39 3.56 -7.41 -5.23
N ASN A 40 4.64 -8.05 -4.75
CA ASN A 40 4.57 -9.39 -4.20
C ASN A 40 3.71 -9.46 -2.93
N TYR A 41 3.84 -8.47 -2.03
CA TYR A 41 2.96 -8.36 -0.87
C TYR A 41 1.50 -8.20 -1.30
N MET A 42 1.19 -7.27 -2.18
CA MET A 42 -0.19 -7.03 -2.60
C MET A 42 -0.78 -8.19 -3.42
N ASN A 43 0.03 -8.91 -4.19
CA ASN A 43 -0.39 -10.13 -4.87
C ASN A 43 -0.63 -11.28 -3.86
N GLY A 44 0.30 -11.49 -2.93
CA GLY A 44 0.22 -12.55 -1.92
C GLY A 44 -0.97 -12.41 -0.98
N TYR A 45 -1.32 -11.20 -0.62
CA TYR A 45 -2.49 -10.88 0.20
C TYR A 45 -3.76 -10.61 -0.62
N ASN A 46 -3.72 -10.77 -1.93
CA ASN A 46 -4.82 -10.42 -2.83
C ASN A 46 -5.42 -9.04 -2.56
N ASP A 47 -4.55 -8.05 -2.34
CA ASP A 47 -4.91 -6.71 -1.90
C ASP A 47 -5.61 -5.92 -3.02
N PRO A 48 -6.88 -5.54 -2.89
CA PRO A 48 -7.61 -4.87 -3.95
C PRO A 48 -7.13 -3.43 -4.22
N ARG A 49 -6.39 -2.82 -3.29
CA ARG A 49 -5.80 -1.48 -3.50
C ARG A 49 -4.81 -1.46 -4.65
N ARG A 50 -4.19 -2.61 -5.00
CA ARG A 50 -3.25 -2.69 -6.13
C ARG A 50 -3.87 -2.24 -7.45
N GLU A 51 -5.16 -2.53 -7.67
CA GLU A 51 -5.90 -2.13 -8.88
C GLU A 51 -6.07 -0.61 -8.99
N LYS A 52 -6.12 0.05 -7.86
CA LYS A 52 -6.23 1.52 -7.77
C LYS A 52 -4.87 2.20 -7.89
N MET A 53 -3.80 1.53 -7.47
CA MET A 53 -2.46 2.10 -7.37
C MET A 53 -1.60 1.83 -8.59
N PHE A 54 -1.77 0.67 -9.26
CA PHE A 54 -0.84 0.20 -10.28
C PHE A 54 -1.52 -0.19 -11.58
N THR A 55 -0.76 -0.11 -12.68
CA THR A 55 -1.20 -0.62 -13.99
C THR A 55 -0.93 -2.11 -14.09
N THR A 56 -1.75 -2.83 -14.85
CA THR A 56 -1.47 -4.23 -15.21
C THR A 56 -0.43 -4.32 -16.32
N VAL A 57 0.17 -5.49 -16.43
CA VAL A 57 1.01 -5.93 -17.56
C VAL A 57 0.57 -7.32 -18.00
N THR A 58 0.92 -7.69 -19.23
CA THR A 58 0.68 -9.06 -19.73
C THR A 58 1.72 -10.01 -19.14
N LEU A 59 1.23 -11.03 -18.44
CA LEU A 59 2.03 -12.12 -17.87
C LEU A 59 1.73 -13.40 -18.64
N VAL A 60 2.67 -14.34 -18.62
CA VAL A 60 2.46 -15.68 -19.20
C VAL A 60 2.45 -16.69 -18.07
N GLU A 61 1.29 -17.31 -17.84
CA GLU A 61 1.12 -18.40 -16.88
C GLU A 61 0.61 -19.66 -17.61
N ASN A 62 1.31 -20.78 -17.44
CA ASN A 62 0.98 -22.05 -18.08
C ASN A 62 0.81 -21.94 -19.62
N GLY A 63 1.57 -21.04 -20.27
CA GLY A 63 1.51 -20.79 -21.69
C GLY A 63 0.34 -19.91 -22.16
N GLN A 64 -0.41 -19.31 -21.22
CA GLN A 64 -1.51 -18.40 -21.52
C GLN A 64 -1.16 -16.99 -21.08
N GLU A 65 -1.57 -16.01 -21.89
CA GLU A 65 -1.44 -14.60 -21.53
C GLU A 65 -2.57 -14.19 -20.59
N ILE A 66 -2.18 -13.60 -19.46
CA ILE A 66 -3.10 -13.03 -18.47
C ILE A 66 -2.72 -11.60 -18.14
N GLN A 67 -3.67 -10.80 -17.69
CA GLN A 67 -3.39 -9.48 -17.14
C GLN A 67 -3.10 -9.59 -15.65
N GLY A 68 -1.96 -9.06 -15.21
CA GLY A 68 -1.53 -9.16 -13.83
C GLY A 68 -0.61 -8.02 -13.43
N TYR A 69 -0.01 -8.14 -12.26
CA TYR A 69 0.89 -7.13 -11.70
C TYR A 69 2.27 -7.74 -11.50
N ALA A 70 3.28 -7.08 -12.04
CA ALA A 70 4.68 -7.48 -11.88
C ALA A 70 5.53 -6.30 -11.41
N GLY A 71 6.34 -6.51 -10.38
CA GLY A 71 7.30 -5.54 -9.88
C GLY A 71 8.73 -5.85 -10.31
N ILE A 72 9.53 -4.81 -10.47
CA ILE A 72 10.95 -4.95 -10.81
C ILE A 72 11.75 -5.36 -9.59
N ARG A 73 12.58 -6.38 -9.71
CA ARG A 73 13.48 -6.82 -8.62
C ARG A 73 14.71 -5.93 -8.55
N ILE A 74 15.18 -5.65 -7.35
CA ILE A 74 16.47 -4.98 -7.14
C ILE A 74 17.60 -5.86 -7.70
N GLY A 75 18.52 -5.23 -8.42
CA GLY A 75 19.70 -5.90 -8.99
C GLY A 75 19.46 -6.66 -10.30
N ILE A 76 18.25 -6.66 -10.83
CA ILE A 76 17.99 -7.25 -12.15
C ILE A 76 18.61 -6.38 -13.26
N ASN A 77 19.19 -7.03 -14.26
CA ASN A 77 19.62 -6.33 -15.46
C ASN A 77 18.43 -6.19 -16.43
N VAL A 78 17.97 -4.96 -16.62
CA VAL A 78 16.95 -4.63 -17.63
C VAL A 78 17.67 -4.15 -18.87
N THR A 79 17.49 -4.85 -19.98
CA THR A 79 18.27 -4.60 -21.21
C THR A 79 17.84 -3.35 -21.97
N SER A 80 16.60 -2.89 -21.77
CA SER A 80 16.08 -1.68 -22.41
C SER A 80 14.87 -1.11 -21.64
N LYS A 81 14.63 0.19 -21.85
CA LYS A 81 13.42 0.85 -21.37
C LYS A 81 12.13 0.18 -21.90
N ALA A 82 12.11 -0.22 -23.17
CA ALA A 82 10.97 -0.88 -23.77
C ALA A 82 10.62 -2.17 -23.04
N GLN A 83 11.63 -2.98 -22.66
CA GLN A 83 11.44 -4.16 -21.83
C GLN A 83 10.87 -3.80 -20.44
N ALA A 84 11.40 -2.77 -19.79
CA ALA A 84 10.88 -2.34 -18.50
C ALA A 84 9.40 -1.94 -18.59
N VAL A 85 9.03 -1.18 -19.60
CA VAL A 85 7.66 -0.70 -19.83
C VAL A 85 6.68 -1.85 -20.07
N SER A 86 7.08 -2.85 -20.86
CA SER A 86 6.20 -3.98 -21.22
C SER A 86 6.09 -5.04 -20.13
N SER A 87 7.11 -5.15 -19.27
CA SER A 87 7.21 -6.29 -18.33
C SER A 87 6.84 -5.94 -16.88
N TYR A 88 6.82 -4.65 -16.51
CA TYR A 88 6.62 -4.25 -15.11
C TYR A 88 5.55 -3.19 -14.94
N SER A 89 4.75 -3.35 -13.89
CA SER A 89 3.69 -2.43 -13.50
C SER A 89 4.21 -1.03 -13.22
N ASN A 90 3.39 -0.04 -13.54
CA ASN A 90 3.66 1.37 -13.29
C ASN A 90 2.70 1.92 -12.24
N MET A 91 3.05 3.04 -11.61
CA MET A 91 2.16 3.76 -10.73
C MET A 91 1.05 4.45 -11.54
N ARG A 92 -0.18 4.40 -11.05
CA ARG A 92 -1.27 5.23 -11.55
C ARG A 92 -1.16 6.62 -10.92
N VAL A 93 -0.72 7.58 -11.69
CA VAL A 93 -0.60 8.98 -11.26
C VAL A 93 -1.03 9.91 -12.39
N THR A 94 -1.76 10.95 -12.03
CA THR A 94 -2.23 12.00 -12.94
C THR A 94 -1.63 13.36 -12.57
N GLY A 95 -1.66 14.30 -13.50
CA GLY A 95 -1.14 15.66 -13.27
C GLY A 95 -1.90 16.45 -12.19
N THR A 96 -3.10 16.02 -11.83
CA THR A 96 -3.94 16.67 -10.83
C THR A 96 -3.94 15.98 -9.47
N ASP A 97 -3.27 14.82 -9.35
CA ASP A 97 -3.15 14.14 -8.07
C ASP A 97 -2.36 15.00 -7.08
N PRO A 98 -2.82 15.13 -5.84
CA PRO A 98 -2.08 15.89 -4.84
C PRO A 98 -0.79 15.17 -4.42
N TYR A 99 0.19 15.94 -3.98
CA TYR A 99 1.32 15.38 -3.25
C TYR A 99 0.90 15.07 -1.81
N LEU A 100 0.90 13.81 -1.45
CA LEU A 100 0.57 13.36 -0.11
C LEU A 100 1.83 13.39 0.76
N TRP A 101 1.80 14.15 1.85
CA TRP A 101 2.89 14.25 2.82
C TRP A 101 2.69 13.31 4.01
N MET A 102 1.46 13.21 4.50
CA MET A 102 1.09 12.31 5.58
C MET A 102 -0.41 12.04 5.52
N ASN A 103 -0.81 10.81 5.70
CA ASN A 103 -2.22 10.43 5.69
C ASN A 103 -2.71 9.86 7.02
N ALA A 104 -4.03 9.79 7.16
CA ALA A 104 -4.68 9.27 8.35
C ALA A 104 -4.36 7.80 8.60
N ALA A 105 -4.22 7.00 7.55
CA ALA A 105 -3.84 5.60 7.69
C ALA A 105 -2.46 5.45 8.33
N GLU A 106 -1.45 6.18 7.80
CA GLU A 106 -0.09 6.18 8.35
C GLU A 106 -0.08 6.63 9.82
N ALA A 107 -0.72 7.78 10.12
CA ALA A 107 -0.80 8.29 11.49
C ALA A 107 -1.46 7.28 12.44
N THR A 108 -2.47 6.54 11.97
CA THR A 108 -3.18 5.53 12.76
C THR A 108 -2.33 4.27 12.92
N PHE A 109 -1.58 3.83 11.92
CA PHE A 109 -0.60 2.74 12.06
C PHE A 109 0.49 3.07 13.07
N LEU A 110 1.03 4.30 13.07
CA LEU A 110 2.02 4.73 14.08
C LEU A 110 1.44 4.71 15.51
N ARG A 111 0.16 5.05 15.66
CA ARG A 111 -0.55 4.92 16.94
C ARG A 111 -0.74 3.45 17.33
N ALA A 112 -1.09 2.59 16.38
CA ALA A 112 -1.18 1.15 16.62
C ALA A 112 0.16 0.56 17.07
N GLU A 113 1.26 0.95 16.43
CA GLU A 113 2.61 0.55 16.85
C GLU A 113 2.94 1.04 18.26
N TYR A 114 2.60 2.28 18.59
CA TYR A 114 2.78 2.80 19.94
C TYR A 114 2.04 1.96 20.99
N GLU A 115 0.77 1.67 20.75
CA GLU A 115 -0.04 0.85 21.66
C GLU A 115 0.50 -0.58 21.77
N LEU A 116 0.99 -1.16 20.67
CA LEU A 116 1.60 -2.48 20.68
C LEU A 116 2.86 -2.54 21.54
N ARG A 117 3.68 -1.48 21.51
CA ARG A 117 4.96 -1.42 22.22
C ARG A 117 4.83 -1.04 23.68
N TRP A 118 3.95 -0.10 24.00
CA TRP A 118 3.90 0.56 25.31
C TRP A 118 2.51 0.65 25.93
N GLY A 119 1.47 0.26 25.21
CA GLY A 119 0.09 0.34 25.63
C GLY A 119 -0.62 -1.00 25.69
N SER A 120 -1.77 -1.09 25.02
CA SER A 120 -2.66 -2.24 24.99
C SER A 120 -2.65 -2.94 23.63
N ALA A 121 -2.45 -4.26 23.60
CA ALA A 121 -2.51 -5.07 22.40
C ALA A 121 -3.92 -5.05 21.76
N GLU A 122 -4.98 -4.95 22.55
CA GLU A 122 -6.35 -4.82 22.07
C GLU A 122 -6.57 -3.49 21.36
N THR A 123 -6.10 -2.40 21.95
CA THR A 123 -6.14 -1.06 21.33
C THR A 123 -5.30 -1.04 20.07
N ALA A 124 -4.13 -1.68 20.04
CA ALA A 124 -3.28 -1.80 18.86
C ALA A 124 -4.00 -2.51 17.71
N GLY A 125 -4.71 -3.62 18.00
CA GLY A 125 -5.51 -4.35 17.02
C GLY A 125 -6.62 -3.49 16.40
N THR A 126 -7.37 -2.78 17.26
CA THR A 126 -8.44 -1.87 16.82
C THR A 126 -7.90 -0.73 15.91
N LEU A 127 -6.79 -0.14 16.31
CA LEU A 127 -6.15 0.92 15.50
C LEU A 127 -5.59 0.38 14.18
N TYR A 128 -5.07 -0.84 14.16
CA TYR A 128 -4.63 -1.50 12.94
C TYR A 128 -5.78 -1.66 11.94
N GLU A 129 -6.92 -2.19 12.37
CA GLU A 129 -8.10 -2.33 11.51
C GLU A 129 -8.63 -0.98 11.01
N GLN A 130 -8.63 0.02 11.88
CA GLN A 130 -8.97 1.40 11.50
C GLN A 130 -8.01 1.95 10.45
N ALA A 131 -6.71 1.74 10.60
CA ALA A 131 -5.71 2.22 9.65
C ALA A 131 -5.85 1.55 8.28
N VAL A 132 -6.12 0.23 8.25
CA VAL A 132 -6.41 -0.49 7.00
C VAL A 132 -7.67 0.09 6.35
N THR A 133 -8.74 0.32 7.12
CA THR A 133 -9.99 0.90 6.62
C THR A 133 -9.76 2.27 5.99
N LEU A 134 -9.05 3.17 6.67
CA LEU A 134 -8.68 4.49 6.15
C LEU A 134 -7.88 4.41 4.85
N SER A 135 -6.98 3.45 4.75
CA SER A 135 -6.19 3.23 3.53
C SER A 135 -7.05 2.72 2.36
N PHE A 136 -8.04 1.88 2.63
CA PHE A 136 -8.99 1.42 1.60
C PHE A 136 -9.85 2.58 1.10
N GLU A 137 -10.41 3.38 2.01
CA GLU A 137 -11.22 4.56 1.70
C GLU A 137 -10.42 5.59 0.88
N GLU A 138 -9.19 5.90 1.29
CA GLU A 138 -8.31 6.82 0.58
C GLU A 138 -8.08 6.39 -0.87
N ARG A 139 -7.91 5.09 -1.10
CA ARG A 139 -7.67 4.52 -2.43
C ARG A 139 -8.95 4.21 -3.20
N GLY A 140 -10.12 4.37 -2.61
CA GLY A 140 -11.39 3.99 -3.23
C GLY A 140 -11.46 2.50 -3.52
N ALA A 141 -10.87 1.68 -2.65
CA ALA A 141 -10.92 0.22 -2.75
C ALA A 141 -12.07 -0.33 -1.90
N ASP A 142 -12.73 -1.35 -2.42
CA ASP A 142 -13.90 -1.96 -1.80
C ASP A 142 -13.54 -3.18 -0.94
N ASN A 143 -14.53 -3.67 -0.17
CA ASN A 143 -14.46 -4.93 0.55
C ASN A 143 -13.39 -5.01 1.64
N VAL A 144 -13.15 -3.92 2.37
CA VAL A 144 -12.19 -3.92 3.49
C VAL A 144 -12.51 -4.99 4.55
N LYS A 145 -13.79 -5.24 4.83
CA LYS A 145 -14.20 -6.27 5.81
C LYS A 145 -13.80 -7.67 5.35
N GLY A 146 -14.02 -7.99 4.07
CA GLY A 146 -13.58 -9.25 3.50
C GLY A 146 -12.06 -9.40 3.54
N TYR A 147 -11.31 -8.33 3.24
CA TYR A 147 -9.86 -8.31 3.33
C TYR A 147 -9.36 -8.56 4.76
N LEU A 148 -9.90 -7.88 5.76
CA LEU A 148 -9.52 -8.04 7.17
C LEU A 148 -9.87 -9.41 7.75
N SER A 149 -10.93 -10.05 7.25
CA SER A 149 -11.35 -11.39 7.69
C SER A 149 -10.70 -12.54 6.92
N ASP A 150 -10.01 -12.26 5.83
CA ASP A 150 -9.32 -13.29 5.04
C ASP A 150 -8.08 -13.79 5.80
N ALA A 151 -8.00 -15.10 5.99
CA ALA A 151 -6.88 -15.72 6.70
C ALA A 151 -5.51 -15.43 6.05
N THR A 152 -5.47 -15.18 4.75
CA THR A 152 -4.25 -14.82 4.03
C THR A 152 -3.83 -13.37 4.25
N SER A 153 -4.76 -12.49 4.61
CA SER A 153 -4.54 -11.07 4.87
C SER A 153 -4.37 -10.75 6.35
N THR A 154 -4.70 -11.70 7.22
CA THR A 154 -4.56 -11.53 8.67
C THR A 154 -3.08 -11.51 9.05
N PRO A 155 -2.58 -10.48 9.75
CA PRO A 155 -1.21 -10.47 10.18
C PRO A 155 -0.90 -11.69 11.06
N ALA A 156 0.21 -12.37 10.81
CA ALA A 156 0.72 -13.35 11.73
C ALA A 156 0.90 -12.70 13.10
N ALA A 157 0.71 -13.46 14.19
CA ALA A 157 0.90 -12.95 15.54
C ALA A 157 2.29 -12.30 15.67
N TYR A 158 2.32 -10.98 15.68
CA TYR A 158 3.54 -10.21 15.84
C TYR A 158 3.93 -10.18 17.31
N LYS A 159 5.15 -10.57 17.61
CA LYS A 159 5.74 -10.41 18.94
C LYS A 159 6.81 -9.32 18.88
N ASP A 160 6.58 -8.24 19.57
CA ASP A 160 7.63 -7.24 19.79
C ASP A 160 8.74 -7.86 20.67
N PRO A 161 9.96 -8.02 20.16
CA PRO A 161 11.04 -8.60 20.93
C PRO A 161 11.45 -7.75 22.15
N LEU A 162 11.11 -6.46 22.16
CA LEU A 162 11.43 -5.54 23.26
C LEU A 162 10.41 -5.62 24.38
N ASN A 163 9.13 -5.69 24.06
CA ASN A 163 8.03 -5.62 25.04
C ASN A 163 7.25 -6.92 25.21
N LYS A 164 7.58 -7.95 24.43
CA LYS A 164 6.91 -9.26 24.46
C LYS A 164 5.38 -9.20 24.23
N HIS A 165 4.88 -8.09 23.69
CA HIS A 165 3.50 -7.96 23.30
C HIS A 165 3.26 -8.72 21.98
N SER A 166 2.06 -9.25 21.81
CA SER A 166 1.65 -9.87 20.56
C SER A 166 0.35 -9.21 20.09
N MET A 167 0.29 -8.85 18.83
CA MET A 167 -1.01 -8.57 18.22
C MET A 167 -1.75 -9.89 18.06
N ALA A 168 -2.85 -10.04 18.77
CA ALA A 168 -3.85 -11.04 18.45
C ALA A 168 -4.81 -10.39 17.46
N SER A 169 -5.17 -11.11 16.38
CA SER A 169 -6.30 -10.69 15.57
C SER A 169 -7.51 -10.59 16.48
N PRO A 170 -8.31 -9.52 16.41
CA PRO A 170 -9.61 -9.48 17.07
C PRO A 170 -10.43 -10.67 16.58
N GLN A 171 -11.02 -11.40 17.51
CA GLN A 171 -11.94 -12.52 17.21
C GLN A 171 -13.30 -11.98 16.82
#